data_c8b6bb42dd6dc31208b46e6318491814
#
_entry.id   c8b6bb42dd6dc31208b46e6318491814
#
_cell.length_a   1.000
_cell.length_b   1.000
_cell.length_c   1.000
_cell.angle_alpha   90.00
_cell.angle_beta   90.00
_cell.angle_gamma   90.00
#
_symmetry.space_group_name_H-M   'P 1'
#
loop_
_entity.id
_entity.type
_entity.pdbx_description
1 polymer ?
#
loop_
_entity_poly.entity_id
_entity_poly.type
_entity_poly.pdbx_seq_one_letter_code
_entity_poly.pdbx_strand_id
1 'polypeptide(L)' 'MRLRQAAHALSATAVGVDVEFTRVETDTRKLTPGCLFVALRGANFDGHAFAAQALEQGAAAVMVAADAELDLSPALVV' A
#
# COMPACT_ATOMS: atom_id res chain seq x y z
N MET A 1 2.54 -7.05 11.21
CA MET A 1 1.86 -7.97 10.27
C MET A 1 2.64 -8.04 8.97
N ARG A 2 2.73 -9.20 8.36
CA ARG A 2 3.40 -9.37 7.08
C ARG A 2 2.43 -9.18 5.92
N LEU A 3 2.96 -8.76 4.78
CA LEU A 3 2.17 -8.47 3.58
C LEU A 3 1.34 -9.67 3.12
N ARG A 4 1.95 -10.86 3.09
CA ARG A 4 1.24 -12.09 2.70
C ARG A 4 0.14 -12.46 3.68
N GLN A 5 0.35 -12.20 4.95
CA GLN A 5 -0.64 -12.44 5.98
C GLN A 5 -1.86 -11.55 5.76
N ALA A 6 -1.62 -10.27 5.45
CA ALA A 6 -2.69 -9.33 5.13
C ALA A 6 -3.42 -9.74 3.85
N ALA A 7 -2.68 -10.18 2.84
CA ALA A 7 -3.26 -10.64 1.58
C ALA A 7 -4.21 -11.81 1.80
N HIS A 8 -3.81 -12.78 2.62
CA HIS A 8 -4.65 -13.93 2.93
C HIS A 8 -5.92 -13.50 3.66
N ALA A 9 -5.78 -12.62 4.65
CA ALA A 9 -6.92 -12.15 5.44
C ALA A 9 -7.94 -11.37 4.61
N LEU A 10 -7.48 -10.63 3.59
CA LEU A 10 -8.32 -9.76 2.77
C LEU A 10 -8.69 -10.37 1.43
N SER A 11 -8.26 -11.58 1.15
CA SER A 11 -8.42 -12.22 -0.17
C SER A 11 -7.80 -11.34 -1.26
N ALA A 12 -6.65 -10.74 -0.97
CA ALA A 12 -5.92 -9.85 -1.85
C ALA A 12 -4.67 -10.55 -2.39
N THR A 13 -3.97 -9.88 -3.30
CA THR A 13 -2.73 -10.40 -3.89
C THR A 13 -1.54 -9.59 -3.38
N ALA A 14 -0.55 -10.27 -2.80
CA ALA A 14 0.70 -9.64 -2.41
C ALA A 14 1.67 -9.68 -3.59
N VAL A 15 2.26 -8.52 -3.90
CA VAL A 15 3.21 -8.35 -5.01
C VAL A 15 4.55 -7.92 -4.43
N GLY A 16 5.62 -8.59 -4.85
CA GLY A 16 6.97 -8.27 -4.41
C GLY A 16 7.38 -9.01 -3.15
N VAL A 17 8.36 -8.46 -2.45
CA VAL A 17 8.91 -9.10 -1.25
C VAL A 17 7.88 -9.11 -0.12
N ASP A 18 7.84 -10.20 0.64
CA ASP A 18 6.97 -10.30 1.81
C ASP A 18 7.56 -9.45 2.94
N VAL A 19 7.10 -8.22 3.03
CA VAL A 19 7.60 -7.27 4.02
C VAL A 19 6.70 -7.25 5.26
N GLU A 20 7.26 -6.80 6.37
CA GLU A 20 6.50 -6.59 7.60
C GLU A 20 6.16 -5.11 7.72
N PHE A 21 4.92 -4.83 8.09
CA PHE A 21 4.50 -3.48 8.40
C PHE A 21 3.85 -3.46 9.79
N THR A 22 3.98 -2.34 10.48
CA THR A 22 3.51 -2.21 11.86
C THR A 22 2.36 -1.23 12.00
N ARG A 23 2.12 -0.41 10.98
CA ARG A 23 1.06 0.60 11.00
C ARG A 23 0.42 0.70 9.64
N VAL A 24 -0.82 1.18 9.63
CA VAL A 24 -1.57 1.46 8.40
C VAL A 24 -1.81 2.96 8.36
N GLU A 25 -1.57 3.59 7.21
CA GLU A 25 -1.73 5.03 7.05
C GLU A 25 -2.40 5.35 5.73
N THR A 26 -3.29 6.33 5.74
CA THR A 26 -4.01 6.79 4.56
C THR A 26 -3.61 8.21 4.13
N ASP A 27 -2.79 8.89 4.93
CA ASP A 27 -2.37 10.26 4.69
C ASP A 27 -0.85 10.32 4.59
N THR A 28 -0.34 10.74 3.41
CA THR A 28 1.11 10.82 3.19
C THR A 28 1.79 11.83 4.12
N ARG A 29 1.04 12.80 4.63
CA ARG A 29 1.60 13.78 5.57
C ARG A 29 1.92 13.20 6.94
N LYS A 30 1.31 12.05 7.25
CA LYS A 30 1.49 11.35 8.52
C LYS A 30 2.28 10.06 8.36
N LEU A 31 2.85 9.86 7.19
CA LEU A 31 3.53 8.63 6.86
C LEU A 31 4.74 8.41 7.76
N THR A 32 4.88 7.21 8.27
CA THR A 32 6.03 6.80 9.06
C THR A 32 6.72 5.63 8.38
N PRO A 33 8.06 5.50 8.55
CA PRO A 33 8.78 4.36 7.97
C PRO A 33 8.19 3.03 8.46
N GLY A 34 8.09 2.07 7.55
CA GLY A 34 7.59 0.74 7.89
C GLY A 34 6.08 0.59 7.92
N CYS A 35 5.32 1.58 7.46
CA CYS A 35 3.85 1.50 7.43
C CYS A 35 3.37 0.89 6.11
N LEU A 36 2.11 0.45 6.13
CA LEU A 36 1.37 0.11 4.92
C LEU A 36 0.55 1.34 4.52
N PHE A 37 0.85 1.93 3.38
CA PHE A 37 0.09 3.06 2.88
C PHE A 37 -1.10 2.57 2.05
N VAL A 38 -2.31 2.96 2.44
CA VAL A 38 -3.54 2.58 1.73
C VAL A 38 -3.88 3.67 0.72
N ALA A 39 -3.72 3.34 -0.56
CA ALA A 39 -4.02 4.25 -1.65
C ALA A 39 -5.48 4.06 -2.08
N LEU A 40 -6.37 4.82 -1.45
CA LEU A 40 -7.78 4.76 -1.75
C LEU A 40 -8.14 5.72 -2.87
N ARG A 41 -9.12 5.34 -3.69
CA ARG A 41 -9.62 6.18 -4.75
C ARG A 41 -10.97 6.76 -4.30
N GLY A 42 -11.10 8.08 -4.31
CA GLY A 42 -12.35 8.77 -4.03
C GLY A 42 -12.75 9.67 -5.20
N ALA A 43 -13.89 10.35 -5.06
CA ALA A 43 -14.41 11.21 -6.12
C ALA A 43 -13.44 12.34 -6.49
N ASN A 44 -12.76 12.90 -5.50
CA ASN A 44 -11.84 14.02 -5.67
C ASN A 44 -10.43 13.69 -5.20
N PHE A 45 -10.14 12.40 -5.02
CA PHE A 45 -8.85 11.99 -4.47
C PHE A 45 -8.39 10.73 -5.18
N ASP A 46 -7.20 10.78 -5.73
CA ASP A 46 -6.56 9.62 -6.35
C ASP A 46 -5.34 9.24 -5.53
N GLY A 47 -5.53 8.33 -4.57
CA GLY A 47 -4.44 7.84 -3.73
C GLY A 47 -3.35 7.15 -4.51
N HIS A 48 -3.65 6.68 -5.71
CA HIS A 48 -2.66 6.00 -6.55
C HIS A 48 -1.53 6.96 -6.94
N ALA A 49 -1.83 8.24 -7.12
CA ALA A 49 -0.79 9.24 -7.41
C ALA A 49 0.20 9.36 -6.25
N PHE A 50 -0.22 9.05 -5.04
CA PHE A 50 0.61 9.15 -3.84
C PHE A 50 1.28 7.83 -3.45
N ALA A 51 0.89 6.70 -4.05
CA ALA A 51 1.43 5.40 -3.67
C ALA A 51 2.94 5.30 -3.92
N ALA A 52 3.40 5.74 -5.09
CA ALA A 52 4.82 5.75 -5.41
C ALA A 52 5.59 6.69 -4.47
N GLN A 53 5.01 7.85 -4.18
CA GLN A 53 5.61 8.80 -3.25
C GLN A 53 5.73 8.20 -1.84
N ALA A 54 4.71 7.45 -1.40
CA ALA A 54 4.73 6.80 -0.10
C ALA A 54 5.88 5.81 0.01
N LEU A 55 6.11 5.01 -1.03
CA LEU A 55 7.23 4.09 -1.05
C LEU A 55 8.57 4.83 -0.96
N GLU A 56 8.70 5.95 -1.66
CA GLU A 56 9.91 6.77 -1.59
C GLU A 56 10.12 7.37 -0.21
N GLN A 57 9.05 7.64 0.51
CA GLN A 57 9.12 8.20 1.86
C GLN A 57 9.34 7.16 2.95
N GLY A 58 9.44 5.89 2.59
CA GLY A 58 9.78 4.84 3.54
C GLY A 58 8.65 3.90 3.93
N ALA A 59 7.51 3.96 3.26
CA ALA A 59 6.46 2.97 3.49
C ALA A 59 6.99 1.57 3.16
N ALA A 60 6.62 0.59 3.98
CA ALA A 60 7.03 -0.79 3.74
C ALA A 60 6.35 -1.35 2.50
N ALA A 61 5.09 -0.98 2.29
CA ALA A 61 4.30 -1.43 1.16
C ALA A 61 3.14 -0.46 0.93
N VAL A 62 2.44 -0.64 -0.19
CA VAL A 62 1.23 0.12 -0.49
C VAL A 62 0.08 -0.82 -0.79
N MET A 63 -1.13 -0.42 -0.43
CA MET A 63 -2.35 -1.13 -0.81
C MET A 63 -3.01 -0.36 -1.94
N VAL A 64 -3.23 -1.03 -3.07
CA VAL A 64 -3.80 -0.40 -4.26
C VAL A 64 -4.95 -1.24 -4.80
N ALA A 65 -5.84 -0.60 -5.55
CA ALA A 65 -6.92 -1.31 -6.21
C ALA A 65 -6.41 -2.00 -7.47
N ALA A 66 -6.95 -3.19 -7.76
CA ALA A 66 -6.52 -3.97 -8.91
C ALA A 66 -6.74 -3.23 -10.23
N ASP A 67 -7.81 -2.44 -10.32
CA ASP A 67 -8.13 -1.69 -11.53
C ASP A 67 -7.25 -0.46 -11.76
N ALA A 68 -6.39 -0.14 -10.81
CA ALA A 68 -5.46 0.99 -10.95
C ALA A 68 -4.31 0.68 -11.92
N GLU A 69 -4.02 -0.60 -12.14
CA GLU A 69 -2.95 -1.06 -13.04
C GLU A 69 -1.58 -0.46 -12.68
N LEU A 70 -1.33 -0.31 -11.39
CA LEU A 70 -0.06 0.22 -10.92
C LEU A 70 0.98 -0.89 -10.80
N ASP A 71 2.18 -0.60 -11.28
CA ASP A 71 3.32 -1.52 -11.21
C ASP A 71 4.24 -1.10 -10.07
N LEU A 72 3.73 -1.19 -8.85
CA LEU A 72 4.46 -0.84 -7.65
C LEU A 72 4.70 -2.08 -6.80
N SER A 73 5.82 -2.12 -6.11
CA SER A 73 6.13 -3.20 -5.17
C SER A 73 7.05 -2.69 -4.06
N PRO A 74 6.92 -3.20 -2.84
CA PRO A 74 5.93 -4.18 -2.40
C PRO A 74 4.52 -3.61 -2.38
N ALA A 75 3.53 -4.40 -2.78
CA ALA A 75 2.15 -3.92 -2.87
C ALA A 75 1.16 -5.01 -2.48
N LEU A 76 0.02 -4.56 -1.98
CA LEU A 76 -1.13 -5.40 -1.69
C LEU A 76 -2.24 -4.96 -2.64
N VAL A 77 -2.64 -5.85 -3.54
CA VAL A 77 -3.62 -5.55 -4.58
C VAL A 77 -4.97 -6.12 -4.17
N VAL A 78 -5.93 -5.25 -4.02
CA VAL A 78 -7.29 -5.62 -3.58
C VAL A 78 -8.32 -5.51 -4.69
#